data_1ced947d202b6da6b53b9e87c36d11b0
#
_entry.id   1ced947d202b6da6b53b9e87c36d11b0
#
_cell.length_a   1.000
_cell.length_b   1.000
_cell.length_c   1.000
_cell.angle_alpha   90.00
_cell.angle_beta   90.00
_cell.angle_gamma   90.00
#
_symmetry.space_group_name_H-M   'P 1'
#
loop_
_entity.id
_entity.type
_entity.pdbx_description
1 polymer ?
#
loop_
_entity_poly.entity_id
_entity_poly.type
_entity_poly.pdbx_seq_one_letter_code
_entity_poly.pdbx_strand_id
1 'polypeptide(L)'
;MEFMNIVRVKVKQDHMDEYMQLNEEFPIYEGQIMSRLVKTGDNTFCYVGVWESEDAIAAQRDAMIEGLDKMRHTLEEISPDLGVTDPVSDPVVIAK
;
A
#
# COMPACT_ATOMS: atom_id res chain seq x y z
N MET A 1 -16.90 10.51 5.59
CA MET A 1 -16.70 10.06 4.20
C MET A 1 -15.49 9.16 4.14
N GLU A 2 -15.67 7.98 3.62
CA GLU A 2 -14.58 7.03 3.48
C GLU A 2 -13.50 7.56 2.53
N PHE A 3 -12.28 7.12 2.79
CA PHE A 3 -11.10 7.52 2.02
C PHE A 3 -10.34 6.27 1.63
N MET A 4 -9.80 6.24 0.42
CA MET A 4 -9.02 5.07 -0.05
C MET A 4 -7.60 5.49 -0.39
N ASN A 5 -6.67 4.58 -0.10
CA ASN A 5 -5.34 4.68 -0.67
C ASN A 5 -5.07 3.44 -1.54
N ILE A 6 -4.50 3.68 -2.69
CA ILE A 6 -4.16 2.65 -3.67
C ILE A 6 -2.70 2.85 -4.02
N VAL A 7 -1.90 1.79 -3.86
CA VAL A 7 -0.46 1.89 -4.11
C VAL A 7 -0.03 0.76 -5.04
N ARG A 8 0.49 1.13 -6.20
CA ARG A 8 1.05 0.16 -7.15
C ARG A 8 2.53 0.03 -6.90
N VAL A 9 3.02 -1.20 -6.97
CA VAL A 9 4.43 -1.52 -6.77
C VAL A 9 4.87 -2.59 -7.75
N LYS A 10 6.17 -2.63 -8.01
CA LYS A 10 6.81 -3.70 -8.75
C LYS A 10 7.87 -4.32 -7.83
N VAL A 11 7.81 -5.64 -7.67
CA VAL A 11 8.65 -6.35 -6.70
C VAL A 11 9.81 -7.02 -7.44
N LYS A 12 11.01 -6.98 -6.84
CA LYS A 12 12.16 -7.69 -7.38
C LYS A 12 11.87 -9.19 -7.41
N GLN A 13 12.20 -9.87 -8.51
CA GLN A 13 11.84 -11.27 -8.71
C GLN A 13 12.34 -12.19 -7.60
N ASP A 14 13.51 -11.95 -7.08
CA ASP A 14 14.11 -12.77 -6.01
C ASP A 14 13.67 -12.37 -4.61
N HIS A 15 12.78 -11.40 -4.47
CA HIS A 15 12.26 -10.91 -3.19
C HIS A 15 10.74 -11.10 -3.05
N MET A 16 10.11 -11.88 -3.94
CA MET A 16 8.65 -12.04 -3.94
C MET A 16 8.13 -12.64 -2.63
N ASP A 17 8.75 -13.71 -2.16
CA ASP A 17 8.30 -14.39 -0.93
C ASP A 17 8.46 -13.47 0.28
N GLU A 18 9.57 -12.75 0.36
CA GLU A 18 9.81 -11.79 1.44
C GLU A 18 8.77 -10.67 1.43
N TYR A 19 8.47 -10.14 0.24
CA TYR A 19 7.46 -9.08 0.10
C TYR A 19 6.09 -9.56 0.59
N MET A 20 5.69 -10.77 0.19
CA MET A 20 4.40 -11.34 0.61
C MET A 20 4.37 -11.53 2.13
N GLN A 21 5.44 -12.05 2.72
CA GLN A 21 5.50 -12.27 4.17
C GLN A 21 5.44 -10.96 4.94
N LEU A 22 6.15 -9.93 4.48
CA LEU A 22 6.12 -8.62 5.13
C LEU A 22 4.71 -8.03 5.12
N ASN A 23 3.97 -8.21 4.03
CA ASN A 23 2.59 -7.75 3.94
C ASN A 23 1.66 -8.51 4.91
N GLU A 24 1.85 -9.81 5.07
CA GLU A 24 1.06 -10.60 6.02
C GLU A 24 1.28 -10.17 7.47
N GLU A 25 2.45 -9.66 7.78
CA GLU A 25 2.82 -9.23 9.12
C GLU A 25 2.31 -7.82 9.45
N PHE A 26 1.85 -7.07 8.45
CA PHE A 26 1.36 -5.72 8.70
C PHE A 26 0.03 -5.76 9.47
N PRO A 27 -0.13 -4.90 10.49
CA PRO A 27 -1.38 -4.81 11.23
C PRO A 27 -2.44 -4.05 10.43
N ILE A 28 -3.69 -4.22 10.83
CA ILE A 28 -4.74 -3.27 10.45
C ILE A 28 -4.55 -2.04 11.32
N TYR A 29 -4.42 -0.88 10.71
CA TYR A 29 -4.23 0.37 11.45
C TYR A 29 -5.56 0.87 12.01
N GLU A 30 -5.49 1.64 13.11
CA GLU A 30 -6.67 2.26 13.67
C GLU A 30 -7.31 3.20 12.63
N GLY A 31 -8.63 3.07 12.45
CA GLY A 31 -9.36 3.85 11.44
C GLY A 31 -9.36 3.22 10.05
N GLN A 32 -8.60 2.15 9.84
CA GLN A 32 -8.63 1.41 8.58
C GLN A 32 -9.75 0.37 8.61
N ILE A 33 -10.61 0.41 7.61
CA ILE A 33 -11.78 -0.48 7.51
C ILE A 33 -11.37 -1.82 6.91
N MET A 34 -10.56 -1.78 5.85
CA MET A 34 -10.07 -2.99 5.19
C MET A 34 -8.79 -2.71 4.43
N SER A 35 -8.06 -3.79 4.15
CA SER A 35 -6.82 -3.77 3.38
C SER A 35 -6.78 -5.01 2.50
N ARG A 36 -6.37 -4.82 1.26
CA ARG A 36 -6.23 -5.91 0.28
C ARG A 36 -4.96 -5.72 -0.53
N LEU A 37 -4.33 -6.82 -0.87
CA LEU A 37 -3.20 -6.82 -1.79
C LEU A 37 -3.57 -7.68 -2.99
N VAL A 38 -3.51 -7.09 -4.19
CA VAL A 38 -3.87 -7.76 -5.43
C VAL A 38 -2.62 -7.95 -6.27
N LYS A 39 -2.40 -9.17 -6.78
CA LYS A 39 -1.32 -9.44 -7.71
C LYS A 39 -1.82 -9.14 -9.13
N THR A 40 -1.19 -8.17 -9.79
CA THR A 40 -1.64 -7.66 -11.09
C THR A 40 -0.79 -8.15 -12.26
N GLY A 41 0.29 -8.86 -11.99
CA GLY A 41 1.19 -9.43 -13.00
C GLY A 41 2.19 -10.35 -12.33
N ASP A 42 3.23 -10.75 -13.06
CA ASP A 42 4.23 -11.69 -12.53
C ASP A 42 4.91 -11.16 -11.26
N ASN A 43 5.23 -9.87 -11.25
CA ASN A 43 5.89 -9.24 -10.12
C ASN A 43 5.33 -7.85 -9.81
N THR A 44 4.08 -7.58 -10.21
CA THR A 44 3.40 -6.32 -9.93
C THR A 44 2.24 -6.55 -8.98
N PHE A 45 2.03 -5.60 -8.08
CA PHE A 45 1.00 -5.67 -7.06
C PHE A 45 0.31 -4.33 -6.91
N CYS A 46 -0.92 -4.39 -6.43
CA CYS A 46 -1.72 -3.22 -6.10
C CYS A 46 -2.25 -3.39 -4.68
N TYR A 47 -1.83 -2.49 -3.79
CA TYR A 47 -2.34 -2.44 -2.43
C TYR A 47 -3.54 -1.51 -2.38
N VAL A 48 -4.60 -1.94 -1.70
CA VAL A 48 -5.82 -1.14 -1.54
C VAL A 48 -6.17 -1.08 -0.06
N GLY A 49 -6.30 0.14 0.47
CA GLY A 49 -6.75 0.37 1.83
C GLY A 49 -7.99 1.27 1.83
N VAL A 50 -8.98 0.90 2.64
CA VAL A 50 -10.18 1.72 2.84
C VAL A 50 -10.17 2.21 4.28
N TRP A 51 -10.39 3.51 4.47
CA TRP A 51 -10.29 4.20 5.74
C TRP A 51 -11.60 4.91 6.07
N GLU A 52 -11.86 5.10 7.35
CA GLU A 52 -13.08 5.80 7.81
C GLU A 52 -13.14 7.23 7.29
N SER A 53 -11.99 7.90 7.17
CA SER A 53 -11.88 9.28 6.75
C SER A 53 -10.46 9.63 6.33
N GLU A 54 -10.29 10.79 5.71
CA GLU A 54 -8.97 11.33 5.41
C GLU A 54 -8.15 11.56 6.69
N ASP A 55 -8.80 12.04 7.75
CA ASP A 55 -8.12 12.27 9.03
C ASP A 55 -7.59 10.96 9.62
N ALA A 56 -8.33 9.86 9.44
CA ALA A 56 -7.91 8.55 9.94
C ALA A 56 -6.60 8.09 9.28
N ILE A 57 -6.51 8.19 7.95
CA ILE A 57 -5.28 7.80 7.24
C ILE A 57 -4.13 8.76 7.57
N ALA A 58 -4.43 10.06 7.68
CA ALA A 58 -3.41 11.06 8.02
C ALA A 58 -2.79 10.79 9.39
N ALA A 59 -3.59 10.34 10.35
CA ALA A 59 -3.12 10.02 11.69
C ALA A 59 -2.15 8.82 11.70
N GLN A 60 -2.24 7.94 10.71
CA GLN A 60 -1.38 6.75 10.62
C GLN A 60 -0.24 6.89 9.60
N ARG A 61 -0.07 8.07 9.01
CA ARG A 61 0.90 8.27 7.94
C ARG A 61 2.31 7.88 8.35
N ASP A 62 2.78 8.29 9.52
CA ASP A 62 4.14 7.98 9.97
C ASP A 62 4.34 6.48 10.14
N ALA A 63 3.33 5.78 10.70
CA ALA A 63 3.38 4.34 10.87
C ALA A 63 3.39 3.62 9.51
N MET A 64 2.64 4.13 8.53
CA MET A 64 2.60 3.56 7.19
C MET A 64 3.94 3.74 6.47
N ILE A 65 4.57 4.90 6.61
CA ILE A 65 5.90 5.18 6.03
C ILE A 65 6.93 4.24 6.65
N GLU A 66 6.89 4.08 7.97
CA GLU A 66 7.79 3.17 8.67
C GLU A 66 7.63 1.73 8.17
N GLY A 67 6.38 1.29 7.97
CA GLY A 67 6.10 -0.03 7.40
C GLY A 67 6.63 -0.17 5.98
N LEU A 68 6.43 0.85 5.15
CA LEU A 68 6.94 0.86 3.78
C LEU A 68 8.47 0.80 3.76
N ASP A 69 9.13 1.53 4.67
CA ASP A 69 10.60 1.53 4.74
C ASP A 69 11.17 0.14 4.99
N LYS A 70 10.43 -0.71 5.71
CA LYS A 70 10.86 -2.09 5.99
C LYS A 70 10.84 -2.98 4.75
N MET A 71 10.10 -2.59 3.70
CA MET A 71 9.97 -3.41 2.49
C MET A 71 10.54 -2.76 1.23
N ARG A 72 11.05 -1.52 1.30
CA ARG A 72 11.55 -0.82 0.11
C ARG A 72 12.62 -1.60 -0.64
N HIS A 73 13.46 -2.35 0.08
CA HIS A 73 14.51 -3.14 -0.54
C HIS A 73 13.99 -4.28 -1.43
N THR A 74 12.71 -4.65 -1.27
CA THR A 74 12.09 -5.68 -2.11
C THR A 74 11.50 -5.11 -3.41
N LEU A 75 11.45 -3.78 -3.53
CA LEU A 75 10.73 -3.11 -4.61
C LEU A 75 11.71 -2.63 -5.70
N GLU A 76 11.24 -2.71 -6.95
CA GLU A 76 11.94 -2.14 -8.10
C GLU A 76 11.47 -0.72 -8.36
N GLU A 77 12.34 0.10 -8.95
CA GLU A 77 11.96 1.43 -9.42
C GLU A 77 10.95 1.31 -10.56
N ILE A 78 9.81 2.00 -10.42
CA ILE A 78 8.78 2.06 -11.46
C ILE A 78 9.21 3.06 -12.53
N SER A 79 9.63 4.25 -12.10
CA SER A 79 10.16 5.31 -12.96
C SER A 79 10.99 6.26 -12.11
N PRO A 80 11.86 7.08 -12.75
CA PRO A 80 12.62 8.09 -12.00
C PRO A 80 11.75 9.06 -11.24
N ASP A 81 10.56 9.39 -11.76
CA ASP A 81 9.65 10.35 -11.13
C ASP A 81 8.89 9.74 -9.96
N LEU A 82 8.45 8.49 -10.08
CA LEU A 82 7.65 7.81 -9.06
C LEU A 82 8.49 7.12 -7.98
N GLY A 83 9.70 6.71 -8.32
CA GLY A 83 10.51 5.87 -7.45
C GLY A 83 9.95 4.46 -7.40
N VAL A 84 9.79 3.89 -6.19
CA VAL A 84 9.38 2.49 -6.01
C VAL A 84 7.89 2.32 -5.76
N THR A 85 7.11 3.41 -5.64
CA THR A 85 5.66 3.35 -5.41
C THR A 85 4.93 4.31 -6.34
N ASP A 86 3.71 3.94 -6.71
CA ASP A 86 2.79 4.78 -7.46
C ASP A 86 1.50 4.91 -6.64
N PRO A 87 1.42 5.90 -5.71
CA PRO A 87 0.29 6.03 -4.81
C PRO A 87 -0.78 6.97 -5.34
N VAL A 88 -2.04 6.63 -5.03
CA VAL A 88 -3.20 7.51 -5.21
C VAL A 88 -4.02 7.43 -3.94
N SER A 89 -4.47 8.58 -3.43
CA SER A 89 -5.30 8.64 -2.22
C SER A 89 -6.37 9.70 -2.42
N ASP A 90 -7.63 9.28 -2.37
CA ASP A 90 -8.76 10.17 -2.64
C ASP A 90 -10.01 9.71 -1.89
N PRO A 91 -11.01 10.61 -1.73
CA PRO A 91 -12.29 10.24 -1.11
C PRO A 91 -13.06 9.23 -1.94
N VAL A 92 -13.75 8.32 -1.24
CA VAL A 92 -14.68 7.38 -1.88
C VAL A 92 -15.97 8.14 -2.19
N VAL A 93 -16.37 8.13 -3.47
CA VAL A 93 -17.57 8.84 -3.91
C VAL A 93 -18.79 7.94 -4.05
N ILE A 94 -18.57 6.62 -4.20
CA ILE A 94 -19.64 5.63 -4.24
C ILE A 94 -19.18 4.42 -3.46
N ALA A 95 -19.95 4.03 -2.43
CA ALA A 95 -19.70 2.84 -1.63
C ALA A 95 -20.94 1.95 -1.67
N LYS A 96 -20.75 0.70 -2.01
CA LYS A 96 -21.86 -0.28 -2.08
C LYS A 96 -21.59 -1.46 -1.16
#